data_2bbf4d215e1469bc39dd635d39f729ce
#
_entry.id   2bbf4d215e1469bc39dd635d39f729ce
#
_cell.length_a   1.000
_cell.length_b   1.000
_cell.length_c   1.000
_cell.angle_alpha   90.00
_cell.angle_beta   90.00
_cell.angle_gamma   90.00
#
_symmetry.space_group_name_H-M   'P 1'
#
loop_
_entity.id
_entity.type
_entity.pdbx_description
1 polymer ?
#
loop_
_entity_poly.entity_id
_entity_poly.type
_entity_poly.pdbx_seq_one_letter_code
_entity_poly.pdbx_strand_id
1 'polypeptide(L)'
;MPFLLSTEIVINATPNKVWAILTDFKNYPNWNPFITLLTGDFEVGKKIMVRIAPPEAKVTIFKPTVTAFDVNKKISWLGIFIIRGVFDGEHNFELTDNGNGTTTLVQYENFTGILVPIFKKMLNDNTRRGFEAMIEEVKKLAEK
;
A
#
# COMPACT_ATOMS: atom_id res chain seq x y z
N MET A 1 -5.86 20.70 -2.06
CA MET A 1 -5.76 19.95 -3.33
C MET A 1 -5.41 18.50 -3.03
N PRO A 2 -6.16 17.54 -3.56
CA PRO A 2 -5.77 16.13 -3.43
C PRO A 2 -4.48 15.84 -4.21
N PHE A 3 -3.75 14.86 -3.75
CA PHE A 3 -2.55 14.39 -4.42
C PHE A 3 -2.62 12.88 -4.57
N LEU A 4 -2.48 12.39 -5.80
CA LEU A 4 -2.45 10.96 -6.10
C LEU A 4 -1.00 10.52 -6.29
N LEU A 5 -0.56 9.58 -5.46
CA LEU A 5 0.71 8.89 -5.61
C LEU A 5 0.43 7.50 -6.15
N SER A 6 0.93 7.16 -7.33
CA SER A 6 0.64 5.88 -7.96
C SER A 6 1.90 5.25 -8.54
N THR A 7 2.06 3.95 -8.32
CA THR A 7 3.13 3.13 -8.89
C THR A 7 2.52 1.83 -9.41
N GLU A 8 3.12 1.23 -10.44
CA GLU A 8 2.61 -0.03 -10.98
C GLU A 8 3.74 -0.91 -11.52
N ILE A 9 3.46 -2.21 -11.57
CA ILE A 9 4.40 -3.21 -12.09
C ILE A 9 3.63 -4.39 -12.68
N VAL A 10 4.17 -4.98 -13.75
CA VAL A 10 3.63 -6.21 -14.31
C VAL A 10 4.39 -7.39 -13.72
N ILE A 11 3.64 -8.36 -13.20
CA ILE A 11 4.19 -9.54 -12.50
C ILE A 11 3.84 -10.79 -13.32
N ASN A 12 4.85 -11.62 -13.61
CA ASN A 12 4.66 -12.87 -14.32
C ASN A 12 4.16 -13.96 -13.37
N ALA A 13 2.95 -13.77 -12.87
CA ALA A 13 2.24 -14.68 -11.98
C ALA A 13 0.75 -14.34 -12.04
N THR A 14 -0.08 -15.32 -11.65
CA THR A 14 -1.53 -15.14 -11.63
C THR A 14 -1.99 -14.24 -10.48
N PRO A 15 -3.18 -13.60 -10.57
CA PRO A 15 -3.67 -12.73 -9.49
C PRO A 15 -3.77 -13.42 -8.15
N ASN A 16 -4.19 -14.67 -8.09
CA ASN A 16 -4.29 -15.38 -6.81
C ASN A 16 -2.92 -15.59 -6.15
N LYS A 17 -1.87 -15.78 -6.93
CA LYS A 17 -0.51 -15.92 -6.37
C LYS A 17 -0.01 -14.58 -5.81
N VAL A 18 -0.23 -13.50 -6.54
CA VAL A 18 0.11 -12.14 -6.08
C VAL A 18 -0.70 -11.78 -4.84
N TRP A 19 -1.99 -12.09 -4.86
CA TRP A 19 -2.91 -11.84 -3.74
C TRP A 19 -2.45 -12.55 -2.46
N ALA A 20 -2.03 -13.81 -2.58
CA ALA A 20 -1.54 -14.58 -1.43
C ALA A 20 -0.35 -13.91 -0.75
N ILE A 21 0.54 -13.30 -1.52
CA ILE A 21 1.69 -12.58 -0.99
C ILE A 21 1.26 -11.27 -0.33
N LEU A 22 0.39 -10.50 -1.01
CA LEU A 22 -0.10 -9.21 -0.50
C LEU A 22 -0.91 -9.33 0.78
N THR A 23 -1.64 -10.43 0.96
CA THR A 23 -2.51 -10.61 2.13
C THR A 23 -1.89 -11.45 3.23
N ASP A 24 -0.67 -11.94 3.04
CA ASP A 24 0.08 -12.63 4.08
C ASP A 24 0.75 -11.60 5.00
N PHE A 25 -0.07 -10.86 5.74
CA PHE A 25 0.39 -9.73 6.55
C PHE A 25 1.37 -10.14 7.66
N LYS A 26 1.24 -11.34 8.20
CA LYS A 26 2.14 -11.86 9.23
C LYS A 26 3.57 -11.98 8.75
N ASN A 27 3.77 -12.16 7.45
CA ASN A 27 5.07 -12.33 6.84
C ASN A 27 5.71 -11.01 6.38
N TYR A 28 5.00 -9.89 6.46
CA TYR A 28 5.51 -8.59 6.04
C TYR A 28 6.86 -8.23 6.67
N PRO A 29 7.09 -8.45 7.98
CA PRO A 29 8.40 -8.14 8.57
C PRO A 29 9.57 -8.85 7.92
N ASN A 30 9.34 -9.97 7.23
CA ASN A 30 10.39 -10.78 6.65
C ASN A 30 10.82 -10.33 5.25
N TRP A 31 9.99 -9.56 4.54
CA TRP A 31 10.30 -9.20 3.17
C TRP A 31 9.93 -7.77 2.76
N ASN A 32 8.96 -7.15 3.43
CA ASN A 32 8.40 -5.87 2.99
C ASN A 32 9.27 -4.69 3.46
N PRO A 33 9.92 -3.98 2.53
CA PRO A 33 10.81 -2.88 2.94
C PRO A 33 10.08 -1.60 3.29
N PHE A 34 8.79 -1.47 2.97
CA PHE A 34 8.01 -0.27 3.19
C PHE A 34 6.98 -0.43 4.31
N ILE A 35 6.07 -1.40 4.18
CA ILE A 35 5.13 -1.74 5.25
C ILE A 35 5.77 -2.85 6.09
N THR A 36 6.51 -2.43 7.11
CA THR A 36 7.35 -3.34 7.88
C THR A 36 6.58 -4.15 8.92
N LEU A 37 5.34 -3.73 9.22
CA LEU A 37 4.45 -4.46 10.13
C LEU A 37 3.01 -4.09 9.83
N LEU A 38 2.14 -5.09 9.77
CA LEU A 38 0.70 -4.91 9.67
C LEU A 38 0.01 -5.95 10.55
N THR A 39 -0.77 -5.49 11.53
CA THR A 39 -1.47 -6.37 12.47
C THR A 39 -2.94 -5.98 12.60
N GLY A 40 -3.75 -6.91 13.08
CA GLY A 40 -5.18 -6.73 13.29
C GLY A 40 -5.99 -7.55 12.30
N ASP A 41 -7.32 -7.55 12.49
CA ASP A 41 -8.25 -8.26 11.61
C ASP A 41 -8.52 -7.42 10.37
N PHE A 42 -8.11 -7.89 9.21
CA PHE A 42 -8.27 -7.16 7.96
C PHE A 42 -9.69 -7.38 7.42
N GLU A 43 -10.63 -6.62 7.97
CA GLU A 43 -12.05 -6.63 7.58
C GLU A 43 -12.54 -5.20 7.38
N VAL A 44 -13.37 -4.98 6.36
CA VAL A 44 -13.93 -3.65 6.08
C VAL A 44 -14.63 -3.09 7.32
N GLY A 45 -14.27 -1.85 7.66
CA GLY A 45 -14.80 -1.15 8.83
C GLY A 45 -13.96 -1.31 10.10
N LYS A 46 -13.02 -2.26 10.13
CA LYS A 46 -12.15 -2.47 11.30
C LYS A 46 -10.86 -1.70 11.19
N LYS A 47 -10.28 -1.35 12.33
CA LYS A 47 -8.98 -0.71 12.38
C LYS A 47 -7.88 -1.75 12.43
N ILE A 48 -6.79 -1.47 11.72
CA ILE A 48 -5.55 -2.27 11.73
C ILE A 48 -4.41 -1.38 12.23
N MET A 49 -3.26 -1.96 12.53
CA MET A 49 -2.06 -1.21 12.85
C MET A 49 -1.05 -1.40 11.73
N VAL A 50 -0.48 -0.30 11.23
CA VAL A 50 0.47 -0.31 10.13
C VAL A 50 1.70 0.50 10.52
N ARG A 51 2.89 -0.07 10.27
CA ARG A 51 4.17 0.62 10.43
C ARG A 51 4.80 0.79 9.05
N ILE A 52 5.08 2.02 8.66
CA ILE A 52 5.71 2.33 7.39
C ILE A 52 7.11 2.89 7.59
N ALA A 53 8.02 2.52 6.69
CA ALA A 53 9.43 2.94 6.72
C ALA A 53 9.86 3.46 5.35
N PRO A 54 9.45 4.69 4.97
CA PRO A 54 9.90 5.27 3.71
C PRO A 54 11.42 5.46 3.72
N PRO A 55 12.12 5.24 2.59
CA PRO A 55 13.56 5.45 2.52
C PRO A 55 13.95 6.87 2.96
N GLU A 56 14.97 6.98 3.80
CA GLU A 56 15.52 8.27 4.26
C GLU A 56 14.50 9.18 4.94
N ALA A 57 13.41 8.59 5.49
CA ALA A 57 12.38 9.34 6.19
C ALA A 57 12.02 8.65 7.49
N LYS A 58 11.22 9.33 8.31
CA LYS A 58 10.85 8.83 9.63
C LYS A 58 9.92 7.63 9.53
N VAL A 59 10.19 6.59 10.33
CA VAL A 59 9.27 5.46 10.54
C VAL A 59 8.02 5.97 11.26
N THR A 60 6.85 5.60 10.75
CA THR A 60 5.57 6.04 11.29
C THR A 60 4.67 4.86 11.56
N ILE A 61 3.97 4.88 12.69
CA ILE A 61 2.94 3.89 13.04
C ILE A 61 1.60 4.60 13.08
N PHE A 62 0.58 4.00 12.45
CA PHE A 62 -0.77 4.55 12.47
C PHE A 62 -1.81 3.43 12.46
N LYS A 63 -3.08 3.80 12.70
CA LYS A 63 -4.18 2.83 12.82
C LYS A 63 -5.30 3.15 11.84
N PRO A 64 -5.12 2.80 10.56
CA PRO A 64 -6.14 3.08 9.55
C PRO A 64 -7.33 2.13 9.66
N THR A 65 -8.43 2.54 9.00
CA THR A 65 -9.62 1.73 8.87
C THR A 65 -9.63 1.04 7.50
N VAL A 66 -9.87 -0.27 7.48
CA VAL A 66 -9.98 -1.02 6.23
C VAL A 66 -11.22 -0.55 5.46
N THR A 67 -11.05 -0.19 4.20
CA THR A 67 -12.12 0.34 3.35
C THR A 67 -12.51 -0.59 2.21
N ALA A 68 -11.64 -1.52 1.81
CA ALA A 68 -11.96 -2.51 0.79
C ALA A 68 -11.18 -3.80 1.01
N PHE A 69 -11.84 -4.92 0.76
CA PHE A 69 -11.22 -6.24 0.74
C PHE A 69 -11.95 -7.09 -0.30
N ASP A 70 -11.43 -7.11 -1.51
CA ASP A 70 -12.03 -7.74 -2.69
C ASP A 70 -11.04 -8.80 -3.20
N VAL A 71 -11.34 -10.07 -2.94
CA VAL A 71 -10.39 -11.18 -3.17
C VAL A 71 -9.86 -11.17 -4.61
N ASN A 72 -8.53 -11.24 -4.74
CA ASN A 72 -7.79 -11.22 -6.00
C ASN A 72 -7.91 -9.91 -6.80
N LYS A 73 -8.51 -8.86 -6.21
CA LYS A 73 -8.74 -7.59 -6.93
C LYS A 73 -8.24 -6.36 -6.19
N LYS A 74 -8.63 -6.18 -4.91
CA LYS A 74 -8.32 -4.92 -4.24
C LYS A 74 -8.32 -5.04 -2.73
N ILE A 75 -7.33 -4.41 -2.10
CA ILE A 75 -7.38 -4.08 -0.67
C ILE A 75 -7.11 -2.59 -0.51
N SER A 76 -7.76 -1.96 0.48
CA SER A 76 -7.50 -0.55 0.78
C SER A 76 -7.80 -0.22 2.24
N TRP A 77 -7.18 0.87 2.72
CA TRP A 77 -7.43 1.41 4.05
C TRP A 77 -7.28 2.93 4.05
N LEU A 78 -8.04 3.58 4.94
CA LEU A 78 -8.00 5.03 5.11
C LEU A 78 -7.29 5.38 6.41
N GLY A 79 -6.19 6.11 6.31
CA GLY A 79 -5.45 6.65 7.43
C GLY A 79 -5.76 8.12 7.67
N ILE A 80 -5.99 8.47 8.92
CA ILE A 80 -6.21 9.84 9.36
C ILE A 80 -5.06 10.16 10.30
N PHE A 81 -4.12 11.01 9.86
CA PHE A 81 -2.86 11.18 10.58
C PHE A 81 -2.93 12.16 11.74
N ILE A 82 -3.85 13.13 11.71
CA ILE A 82 -4.05 14.08 12.79
C ILE A 82 -5.53 14.10 13.17
N ILE A 83 -6.31 14.85 12.41
CA ILE A 83 -7.77 14.82 12.44
C ILE A 83 -8.27 14.82 11.00
N ARG A 84 -9.48 14.35 10.77
CA ARG A 84 -10.05 14.27 9.43
C ARG A 84 -10.03 15.65 8.75
N GLY A 85 -9.57 15.68 7.50
CA GLY A 85 -9.49 16.91 6.71
C GLY A 85 -8.16 17.65 6.82
N VAL A 86 -7.27 17.24 7.72
CA VAL A 86 -5.94 17.86 7.86
C VAL A 86 -4.91 17.13 7.01
N PHE A 87 -4.77 15.83 7.21
CA PHE A 87 -3.89 15.00 6.38
C PHE A 87 -4.40 13.56 6.42
N ASP A 88 -5.09 13.18 5.36
CA ASP A 88 -5.69 11.85 5.22
C ASP A 88 -5.08 11.13 4.02
N GLY A 89 -4.97 9.81 4.10
CA GLY A 89 -4.48 9.01 2.99
C GLY A 89 -5.27 7.71 2.86
N GLU A 90 -5.82 7.46 1.67
CA GLU A 90 -6.39 6.17 1.35
C GLU A 90 -5.41 5.37 0.51
N HIS A 91 -4.88 4.32 1.11
CA HIS A 91 -3.89 3.43 0.49
C HIS A 91 -4.58 2.27 -0.21
N ASN A 92 -4.17 1.98 -1.43
CA ASN A 92 -4.83 0.98 -2.27
C ASN A 92 -3.80 0.07 -2.95
N PHE A 93 -4.15 -1.21 -3.03
CA PHE A 93 -3.49 -2.17 -3.91
C PHE A 93 -4.55 -2.76 -4.82
N GLU A 94 -4.36 -2.65 -6.13
CA GLU A 94 -5.28 -3.23 -7.11
C GLU A 94 -4.55 -4.20 -8.03
N LEU A 95 -5.20 -5.34 -8.30
CA LEU A 95 -4.69 -6.36 -9.19
C LEU A 95 -5.59 -6.41 -10.43
N THR A 96 -4.95 -6.42 -11.62
CA THR A 96 -5.63 -6.65 -12.88
C THR A 96 -5.08 -7.92 -13.51
N ASP A 97 -5.97 -8.87 -13.79
CA ASP A 97 -5.60 -10.07 -14.54
C ASP A 97 -5.45 -9.68 -16.02
N ASN A 98 -4.25 -9.83 -16.56
CA ASN A 98 -3.99 -9.45 -17.95
C ASN A 98 -4.42 -10.52 -18.95
N GLY A 99 -4.90 -11.68 -18.48
CA GLY A 99 -5.44 -12.74 -19.35
C GLY A 99 -4.40 -13.63 -19.99
N ASN A 100 -3.11 -13.40 -19.70
CA ASN A 100 -1.99 -14.15 -20.31
C ASN A 100 -1.06 -14.78 -19.26
N GLY A 101 -1.56 -14.97 -18.04
CA GLY A 101 -0.76 -15.51 -16.94
C GLY A 101 0.02 -14.44 -16.19
N THR A 102 -0.13 -13.16 -16.55
CA THR A 102 0.49 -12.05 -15.85
C THR A 102 -0.55 -11.20 -15.13
N THR A 103 -0.11 -10.44 -14.13
CA THR A 103 -0.94 -9.56 -13.33
C THR A 103 -0.30 -8.18 -13.28
N THR A 104 -1.11 -7.14 -13.44
CA THR A 104 -0.66 -5.77 -13.16
C THR A 104 -1.03 -5.44 -11.72
N LEU A 105 -0.03 -5.08 -10.92
CA LEU A 105 -0.20 -4.61 -9.54
C LEU A 105 -0.01 -3.11 -9.53
N VAL A 106 -1.03 -2.39 -9.06
CA VAL A 106 -0.97 -0.94 -8.84
C VAL A 106 -1.03 -0.68 -7.35
N GLN A 107 -0.05 0.04 -6.83
CA GLN A 107 -0.06 0.56 -5.47
C GLN A 107 -0.20 2.07 -5.55
N TYR A 108 -1.29 2.60 -4.99
CA TYR A 108 -1.53 4.03 -5.04
C TYR A 108 -2.17 4.52 -3.74
N GLU A 109 -2.01 5.82 -3.49
CA GLU A 109 -2.60 6.46 -2.32
C GLU A 109 -3.14 7.83 -2.70
N ASN A 110 -4.38 8.08 -2.30
CA ASN A 110 -5.03 9.38 -2.44
C ASN A 110 -4.84 10.17 -1.15
N PHE A 111 -4.02 11.22 -1.22
CA PHE A 111 -3.78 12.11 -0.09
C PHE A 111 -4.70 13.32 -0.17
N THR A 112 -5.40 13.60 0.91
CA THR A 112 -6.33 14.74 1.00
C THR A 112 -6.09 15.50 2.30
N GLY A 113 -6.51 16.77 2.32
CA GLY A 113 -6.41 17.60 3.49
C GLY A 113 -5.57 18.86 3.29
N ILE A 114 -5.67 19.78 4.22
CA ILE A 114 -5.05 21.11 4.11
C ILE A 114 -3.52 21.08 4.15
N LEU A 115 -2.91 20.02 4.74
CA LEU A 115 -1.45 19.91 4.85
C LEU A 115 -0.81 19.18 3.67
N VAL A 116 -1.58 18.66 2.72
CA VAL A 116 -1.02 17.93 1.56
C VAL A 116 0.04 18.74 0.80
N PRO A 117 -0.16 20.04 0.50
CA PRO A 117 0.87 20.80 -0.21
C PRO A 117 2.21 20.87 0.52
N ILE A 118 2.20 20.83 1.86
CA ILE A 118 3.42 20.92 2.68
C ILE A 118 4.24 19.63 2.56
N PHE A 119 3.57 18.47 2.48
CA PHE A 119 4.23 17.16 2.44
C PHE A 119 4.45 16.62 1.02
N LYS A 120 3.95 17.31 -0.01
CA LYS A 120 3.94 16.81 -1.38
C LYS A 120 5.32 16.37 -1.88
N LYS A 121 6.37 17.13 -1.58
CA LYS A 121 7.73 16.79 -2.01
C LYS A 121 8.21 15.49 -1.39
N MET A 122 7.99 15.31 -0.08
CA MET A 122 8.33 14.07 0.62
C MET A 122 7.53 12.88 0.07
N LEU A 123 6.22 13.07 -0.16
CA LEU A 123 5.37 12.02 -0.70
C LEU A 123 5.85 11.61 -2.10
N ASN A 124 6.22 12.57 -2.93
CA ASN A 124 6.64 12.31 -4.31
C ASN A 124 8.07 11.75 -4.42
N ASP A 125 8.86 11.77 -3.37
CA ASP A 125 10.21 11.21 -3.33
C ASP A 125 10.27 10.00 -2.38
N ASN A 126 10.36 10.25 -1.07
CA ASN A 126 10.60 9.18 -0.09
C ASN A 126 9.49 8.12 -0.09
N THR A 127 8.23 8.55 -0.09
CA THR A 127 7.10 7.63 -0.06
C THR A 127 6.97 6.88 -1.39
N ARG A 128 7.17 7.56 -2.52
CA ARG A 128 7.16 6.92 -3.84
C ARG A 128 8.21 5.82 -3.93
N ARG A 129 9.42 6.09 -3.48
CA ARG A 129 10.49 5.09 -3.49
C ARG A 129 10.16 3.89 -2.61
N GLY A 130 9.47 4.13 -1.49
CA GLY A 130 8.97 3.04 -0.64
C GLY A 130 7.95 2.17 -1.35
N PHE A 131 7.00 2.78 -2.06
CA PHE A 131 6.02 2.05 -2.86
C PHE A 131 6.72 1.20 -3.93
N GLU A 132 7.64 1.79 -4.66
CA GLU A 132 8.39 1.09 -5.72
C GLU A 132 9.18 -0.09 -5.17
N ALA A 133 9.85 0.09 -4.04
CA ALA A 133 10.62 -0.99 -3.40
C ALA A 133 9.70 -2.14 -2.99
N MET A 134 8.52 -1.85 -2.46
CA MET A 134 7.58 -2.88 -2.04
C MET A 134 7.06 -3.69 -3.22
N ILE A 135 6.57 -3.05 -4.28
CA ILE A 135 5.99 -3.78 -5.40
C ILE A 135 7.05 -4.60 -6.15
N GLU A 136 8.30 -4.17 -6.17
CA GLU A 136 9.39 -4.96 -6.73
C GLU A 136 9.65 -6.24 -5.92
N GLU A 137 9.57 -6.16 -4.59
CA GLU A 137 9.70 -7.35 -3.75
C GLU A 137 8.53 -8.31 -3.93
N VAL A 138 7.31 -7.80 -4.08
CA VAL A 138 6.15 -8.63 -4.41
C VAL A 138 6.39 -9.39 -5.71
N LYS A 139 6.90 -8.69 -6.73
CA LYS A 139 7.21 -9.29 -8.03
C LYS A 139 8.24 -10.41 -7.87
N LYS A 140 9.33 -10.17 -7.16
CA LYS A 140 10.37 -11.19 -6.94
C LYS A 140 9.81 -12.43 -6.26
N LEU A 141 8.98 -12.25 -5.23
CA LEU A 141 8.38 -13.37 -4.50
C LEU A 141 7.40 -14.14 -5.37
N ALA A 142 6.59 -13.44 -6.17
CA ALA A 142 5.58 -14.07 -7.00
C ALA A 142 6.17 -14.83 -8.18
N GLU A 143 7.33 -14.40 -8.69
CA GLU A 143 7.97 -15.01 -9.87
C GLU A 143 8.96 -16.12 -9.53
N LYS A 144 9.09 -16.46 -8.27
CA LYS A 144 9.92 -17.60 -7.86
C LYS A 144 9.35 -18.93 -8.31
#